data_b743e62a36d71c6d27f2971deb7bf7a4
#
_entry.id   b743e62a36d71c6d27f2971deb7bf7a4
#
_cell.length_a   1.000
_cell.length_b   1.000
_cell.length_c   1.000
_cell.angle_alpha   90.00
_cell.angle_beta   90.00
_cell.angle_gamma   90.00
#
_symmetry.space_group_name_H-M   'P 1'
#
loop_
_entity.id
_entity.type
_entity.pdbx_description
1 polymer ?
#
loop_
_entity_poly.entity_id
_entity_poly.type
_entity_poly.pdbx_seq_one_letter_code
_entity_poly.pdbx_strand_id
1 'polypeptide(L)'
;FDDDIGRQIAQTPFVEAYSFILEEKALFRANDREFIATLKGVDKHYLKVTEFESALLHGEFFPSEPEEDLAILGSGVAYHMGISKINMSTVIEVFVPKANSSILDPMNAVNTRQIYPIGIFSIQPDFDVKYTIVPLQMVQQIVDFETPRFSSIEVKGVEGADIEKLQESLQVTLGKNFKVLNRDQQQVSIYKVLQTEGLATYLILAFILMVSSFGILGANIMLTLDKKEDIKTLWAMGADENLVRKIFFTEGLLTSLIGGIGGLLLGTLIVAIQIQTGIISLGEGYVVDAYPVELRLENFSLVLITVVVLGFLVSIISTRKLNKKSLLD
;
A
#
# COMPACT_ATOMS: atom_id res chain seq x y z
N PHE A 1 -13.41 -24.72 -4.99
CA PHE A 1 -13.17 -24.81 -3.53
C PHE A 1 -14.30 -25.66 -2.94
N ASP A 2 -13.98 -26.63 -2.09
CA ASP A 2 -14.95 -27.47 -1.42
C ASP A 2 -15.25 -26.95 -0.01
N ASP A 3 -16.39 -27.33 0.57
CA ASP A 3 -16.75 -27.05 1.98
C ASP A 3 -15.65 -27.42 2.98
N ASP A 4 -14.79 -28.37 2.61
CA ASP A 4 -13.64 -28.79 3.42
C ASP A 4 -12.60 -27.69 3.59
N ILE A 5 -12.40 -26.83 2.58
CA ILE A 5 -11.46 -25.70 2.66
C ILE A 5 -11.96 -24.64 3.65
N GLY A 6 -13.25 -24.35 3.62
CA GLY A 6 -13.87 -23.46 4.59
C GLY A 6 -13.67 -23.93 6.04
N ARG A 7 -13.80 -25.23 6.29
CA ARG A 7 -13.56 -25.82 7.61
C ARG A 7 -12.08 -25.74 8.03
N GLN A 8 -11.15 -25.97 7.11
CA GLN A 8 -9.71 -25.81 7.38
C GLN A 8 -9.36 -24.38 7.73
N ILE A 9 -9.91 -23.40 7.00
CA ILE A 9 -9.72 -21.99 7.30
C ILE A 9 -10.28 -21.62 8.68
N ALA A 10 -11.51 -22.09 9.00
CA ALA A 10 -12.13 -21.83 10.30
C ALA A 10 -11.35 -22.41 11.50
N GLN A 11 -10.57 -23.47 11.28
CA GLN A 11 -9.75 -24.11 12.32
C GLN A 11 -8.34 -23.50 12.41
N THR A 12 -7.96 -22.63 11.48
CA THR A 12 -6.63 -22.01 11.48
C THR A 12 -6.54 -20.96 12.60
N PRO A 13 -5.44 -20.96 13.40
CA PRO A 13 -5.25 -19.96 14.45
C PRO A 13 -5.35 -18.52 13.92
N PHE A 14 -5.92 -17.64 14.74
CA PHE A 14 -6.10 -16.21 14.44
C PHE A 14 -7.15 -15.87 13.38
N VAL A 15 -7.90 -16.82 12.84
CA VAL A 15 -9.05 -16.57 11.95
C VAL A 15 -10.29 -16.28 12.80
N GLU A 16 -10.95 -15.14 12.53
CA GLU A 16 -12.22 -14.76 13.15
C GLU A 16 -13.40 -15.18 12.29
N ALA A 17 -13.35 -14.86 11.00
CA ALA A 17 -14.41 -15.15 10.04
C ALA A 17 -13.85 -15.33 8.62
N TYR A 18 -14.63 -16.00 7.77
CA TYR A 18 -14.33 -16.09 6.34
C TYR A 18 -15.61 -16.01 5.51
N SER A 19 -15.48 -15.61 4.23
CA SER A 19 -16.57 -15.50 3.26
C SER A 19 -16.10 -15.98 1.90
N PHE A 20 -16.94 -16.75 1.22
CA PHE A 20 -16.71 -17.18 -0.15
C PHE A 20 -17.13 -16.09 -1.14
N ILE A 21 -16.27 -15.83 -2.12
CA ILE A 21 -16.47 -14.80 -3.13
C ILE A 21 -16.41 -15.43 -4.53
N LEU A 22 -17.35 -15.04 -5.38
CA LEU A 22 -17.32 -15.33 -6.81
C LEU A 22 -17.40 -14.02 -7.59
N GLU A 23 -16.35 -13.71 -8.36
CA GLU A 23 -16.27 -12.53 -9.19
C GLU A 23 -16.39 -12.89 -10.67
N GLU A 24 -17.33 -12.23 -11.37
CA GLU A 24 -17.48 -12.37 -12.81
C GLU A 24 -17.71 -11.02 -13.49
N LYS A 25 -17.08 -10.83 -14.63
CA LYS A 25 -17.29 -9.62 -15.43
C LYS A 25 -18.61 -9.70 -16.16
N ALA A 26 -19.38 -8.63 -16.09
CA ALA A 26 -20.69 -8.55 -16.72
C ALA A 26 -20.89 -7.20 -17.40
N LEU A 27 -21.70 -7.21 -18.44
CA LEU A 27 -22.25 -6.00 -19.04
C LEU A 27 -23.60 -5.70 -18.36
N PHE A 28 -23.73 -4.52 -17.82
CA PHE A 28 -24.94 -3.99 -17.20
C PHE A 28 -25.63 -3.06 -18.18
N ARG A 29 -26.96 -3.18 -18.31
CA ARG A 29 -27.79 -2.31 -19.14
C ARG A 29 -28.98 -1.79 -18.34
N ALA A 30 -29.13 -0.48 -18.27
CA ALA A 30 -30.34 0.18 -17.73
C ALA A 30 -30.51 1.57 -18.39
N ASN A 31 -31.75 2.00 -18.59
CA ASN A 31 -32.06 3.34 -19.11
C ASN A 31 -31.29 3.71 -20.40
N ASP A 32 -31.14 2.80 -21.33
CA ASP A 32 -30.35 2.95 -22.58
C ASP A 32 -28.85 3.21 -22.36
N ARG A 33 -28.34 2.95 -21.16
CA ARG A 33 -26.92 3.01 -20.83
C ARG A 33 -26.38 1.61 -20.61
N GLU A 34 -25.14 1.43 -21.04
CA GLU A 34 -24.41 0.18 -20.87
C GLU A 34 -23.09 0.46 -20.14
N PHE A 35 -22.75 -0.40 -19.22
CA PHE A 35 -21.50 -0.30 -18.47
C PHE A 35 -20.97 -1.68 -18.11
N ILE A 36 -19.65 -1.88 -18.24
CA ILE A 36 -18.99 -3.13 -17.85
C ILE A 36 -18.50 -3.00 -16.42
N ALA A 37 -19.02 -3.85 -15.54
CA ALA A 37 -18.58 -3.94 -14.16
C ALA A 37 -18.38 -5.41 -13.76
N THR A 38 -17.94 -5.64 -12.53
CA THR A 38 -17.76 -6.98 -11.97
C THR A 38 -18.88 -7.27 -10.99
N LEU A 39 -19.60 -8.36 -11.23
CA LEU A 39 -20.48 -8.97 -10.24
C LEU A 39 -19.61 -9.59 -9.16
N LYS A 40 -19.76 -9.14 -7.93
CA LYS A 40 -19.13 -9.74 -6.75
C LYS A 40 -20.20 -10.46 -5.94
N GLY A 41 -20.31 -11.76 -6.18
CA GLY A 41 -21.21 -12.65 -5.41
C GLY A 41 -20.62 -12.90 -4.02
N VAL A 42 -21.40 -12.60 -2.98
CA VAL A 42 -20.99 -12.73 -1.58
C VAL A 42 -21.95 -13.64 -0.83
N ASP A 43 -21.40 -14.38 0.14
CA ASP A 43 -22.19 -15.24 1.01
C ASP A 43 -22.73 -14.48 2.25
N LYS A 44 -23.55 -15.17 3.06
CA LYS A 44 -24.13 -14.61 4.30
C LYS A 44 -23.12 -14.23 5.38
N HIS A 45 -21.86 -14.64 5.24
CA HIS A 45 -20.80 -14.34 6.21
C HIS A 45 -20.00 -13.10 5.83
N TYR A 46 -20.27 -12.50 4.68
CA TYR A 46 -19.52 -11.35 4.15
C TYR A 46 -19.47 -10.17 5.13
N LEU A 47 -20.59 -9.83 5.78
CA LEU A 47 -20.63 -8.77 6.79
C LEU A 47 -19.81 -9.06 8.04
N LYS A 48 -19.52 -10.33 8.35
CA LYS A 48 -18.63 -10.69 9.47
C LYS A 48 -17.16 -10.47 9.12
N VAL A 49 -16.83 -10.56 7.84
CA VAL A 49 -15.47 -10.36 7.33
C VAL A 49 -15.18 -8.89 7.05
N THR A 50 -16.19 -8.15 6.60
CA THR A 50 -16.06 -6.76 6.18
C THR A 50 -17.00 -5.85 6.96
N GLU A 51 -16.60 -4.60 7.16
CA GLU A 51 -17.46 -3.55 7.73
C GLU A 51 -18.27 -2.84 6.63
N PHE A 52 -18.80 -3.62 5.70
CA PHE A 52 -19.42 -3.10 4.48
C PHE A 52 -20.65 -2.24 4.74
N GLU A 53 -21.40 -2.48 5.81
CA GLU A 53 -22.58 -1.67 6.17
C GLU A 53 -22.23 -0.19 6.36
N SER A 54 -21.04 0.11 6.89
CA SER A 54 -20.59 1.50 7.08
C SER A 54 -20.31 2.24 5.76
N ALA A 55 -20.14 1.51 4.67
CA ALA A 55 -19.88 2.04 3.34
C ALA A 55 -21.16 2.30 2.52
N LEU A 56 -22.34 1.93 3.02
CA LEU A 56 -23.61 2.16 2.33
C LEU A 56 -23.97 3.66 2.36
N LEU A 57 -24.08 4.27 1.20
CA LEU A 57 -24.59 5.64 1.05
C LEU A 57 -26.12 5.67 1.12
N HIS A 58 -26.77 4.70 0.49
CA HIS A 58 -28.23 4.59 0.42
C HIS A 58 -28.65 3.13 0.41
N GLY A 59 -29.82 2.84 0.98
CA GLY A 59 -30.39 1.49 1.02
C GLY A 59 -29.89 0.66 2.19
N GLU A 60 -30.05 -0.65 2.07
CA GLU A 60 -29.75 -1.63 3.10
C GLU A 60 -28.95 -2.79 2.51
N PHE A 61 -28.26 -3.55 3.35
CA PHE A 61 -27.63 -4.79 2.94
C PHE A 61 -28.67 -5.91 2.77
N PHE A 62 -28.29 -7.01 2.13
CA PHE A 62 -29.18 -8.14 1.90
C PHE A 62 -29.78 -8.67 3.22
N PRO A 63 -31.07 -9.06 3.21
CA PRO A 63 -31.67 -9.79 4.32
C PRO A 63 -30.96 -11.14 4.53
N SER A 64 -31.21 -11.81 5.66
CA SER A 64 -30.57 -13.08 6.02
C SER A 64 -30.79 -14.20 4.98
N GLU A 65 -31.92 -14.15 4.30
CA GLU A 65 -32.23 -15.01 3.13
C GLU A 65 -32.54 -14.08 1.97
N PRO A 66 -31.52 -13.63 1.23
CA PRO A 66 -31.72 -12.68 0.14
C PRO A 66 -32.46 -13.33 -1.02
N GLU A 67 -33.40 -12.59 -1.60
CA GLU A 67 -33.90 -12.91 -2.94
C GLU A 67 -32.74 -12.89 -3.92
N GLU A 68 -32.73 -13.82 -4.87
CA GLU A 68 -31.57 -14.06 -5.74
C GLU A 68 -31.22 -12.87 -6.64
N ASP A 69 -32.18 -11.99 -6.94
CA ASP A 69 -32.06 -10.92 -7.92
C ASP A 69 -31.76 -9.54 -7.33
N LEU A 70 -31.39 -9.45 -6.04
CA LEU A 70 -31.04 -8.19 -5.38
C LEU A 70 -29.59 -7.77 -5.66
N ALA A 71 -29.34 -6.45 -5.74
CA ALA A 71 -28.02 -5.92 -6.01
C ALA A 71 -27.72 -4.65 -5.18
N ILE A 72 -26.46 -4.48 -4.78
CA ILE A 72 -25.94 -3.25 -4.19
C ILE A 72 -24.88 -2.71 -5.15
N LEU A 73 -25.12 -1.52 -5.71
CA LEU A 73 -24.28 -0.93 -6.74
C LEU A 73 -23.16 -0.10 -6.10
N GLY A 74 -21.97 -0.16 -6.68
CA GLY A 74 -20.96 0.86 -6.41
C GLY A 74 -21.42 2.24 -6.89
N SER A 75 -21.10 3.31 -6.18
CA SER A 75 -21.52 4.68 -6.53
C SER A 75 -21.06 5.06 -7.95
N GLY A 76 -19.89 4.62 -8.38
CA GLY A 76 -19.40 4.81 -9.75
C GLY A 76 -20.20 4.02 -10.78
N VAL A 77 -20.57 2.77 -10.51
CA VAL A 77 -21.44 1.97 -11.38
C VAL A 77 -22.82 2.64 -11.51
N ALA A 78 -23.42 3.04 -10.38
CA ALA A 78 -24.71 3.74 -10.36
C ALA A 78 -24.67 5.04 -11.18
N TYR A 79 -23.61 5.82 -11.06
CA TYR A 79 -23.38 7.05 -11.82
C TYR A 79 -23.33 6.78 -13.34
N HIS A 80 -22.55 5.81 -13.80
CA HIS A 80 -22.45 5.47 -15.22
C HIS A 80 -23.75 4.94 -15.78
N MET A 81 -24.52 4.21 -14.98
CA MET A 81 -25.85 3.71 -15.35
C MET A 81 -26.95 4.77 -15.28
N GLY A 82 -26.65 5.98 -14.75
CA GLY A 82 -27.64 7.05 -14.57
C GLY A 82 -28.67 6.76 -13.47
N ILE A 83 -28.30 5.92 -12.50
CA ILE A 83 -29.15 5.55 -11.37
C ILE A 83 -28.77 6.46 -10.20
N SER A 84 -29.54 7.51 -9.97
CA SER A 84 -29.31 8.48 -8.90
C SER A 84 -30.12 8.20 -7.63
N LYS A 85 -31.17 7.39 -7.74
CA LYS A 85 -32.04 7.00 -6.62
C LYS A 85 -32.37 5.53 -6.72
N ILE A 86 -32.38 4.85 -5.59
CA ILE A 86 -32.84 3.48 -5.49
C ILE A 86 -34.38 3.50 -5.62
N ASN A 87 -34.85 2.82 -6.65
CA ASN A 87 -36.28 2.60 -6.83
C ASN A 87 -36.47 1.13 -7.23
N MET A 88 -37.34 0.42 -6.55
CA MET A 88 -37.68 -0.98 -6.89
C MET A 88 -38.22 -1.16 -8.32
N SER A 89 -38.59 -0.07 -9.01
CA SER A 89 -38.98 -0.09 -10.41
C SER A 89 -37.79 -0.06 -11.37
N THR A 90 -36.56 0.15 -10.86
CA THR A 90 -35.35 0.17 -11.70
C THR A 90 -34.89 -1.27 -11.91
N VAL A 91 -34.97 -1.74 -13.13
CA VAL A 91 -34.49 -3.06 -13.53
C VAL A 91 -33.18 -2.89 -14.28
N ILE A 92 -32.16 -3.66 -13.89
CA ILE A 92 -30.87 -3.70 -14.57
C ILE A 92 -30.74 -5.08 -15.22
N GLU A 93 -30.52 -5.10 -16.51
CA GLU A 93 -30.19 -6.33 -17.24
C GLU A 93 -28.67 -6.57 -17.13
N VAL A 94 -28.31 -7.77 -16.73
CA VAL A 94 -26.93 -8.21 -16.60
C VAL A 94 -26.63 -9.32 -17.58
N PHE A 95 -25.58 -9.15 -18.36
CA PHE A 95 -25.14 -10.09 -19.39
C PHE A 95 -23.78 -10.66 -18.96
N VAL A 96 -23.72 -11.97 -18.72
CA VAL A 96 -22.49 -12.67 -18.34
C VAL A 96 -22.08 -13.62 -19.46
N PRO A 97 -20.84 -13.58 -19.96
CA PRO A 97 -20.36 -14.53 -20.96
C PRO A 97 -20.39 -15.97 -20.44
N LYS A 98 -20.86 -16.90 -21.26
CA LYS A 98 -20.79 -18.34 -20.94
C LYS A 98 -19.37 -18.85 -21.06
N ALA A 99 -18.89 -19.61 -20.08
CA ALA A 99 -17.53 -20.15 -20.07
C ALA A 99 -17.23 -21.10 -21.25
N ASN A 100 -18.25 -21.79 -21.79
CA ASN A 100 -18.13 -22.76 -22.88
C ASN A 100 -18.79 -22.30 -24.20
N SER A 101 -18.93 -20.98 -24.41
CA SER A 101 -19.52 -20.48 -25.66
C SER A 101 -18.60 -20.72 -26.85
N SER A 102 -19.15 -21.37 -27.89
CA SER A 102 -18.49 -21.45 -29.20
C SER A 102 -18.57 -20.10 -29.90
N ILE A 103 -17.46 -19.64 -30.48
CA ILE A 103 -17.38 -18.42 -31.29
C ILE A 103 -18.40 -18.44 -32.47
N LEU A 104 -18.95 -19.61 -32.77
CA LEU A 104 -19.86 -19.83 -33.90
C LEU A 104 -21.36 -19.53 -33.58
N ASP A 105 -21.71 -19.31 -32.33
CA ASP A 105 -23.10 -18.99 -31.93
C ASP A 105 -23.17 -17.82 -30.96
N PRO A 106 -23.14 -16.57 -31.48
CA PRO A 106 -23.11 -15.37 -30.62
C PRO A 106 -24.41 -15.17 -29.81
N MET A 107 -25.54 -15.69 -30.27
CA MET A 107 -26.85 -15.51 -29.60
C MET A 107 -26.97 -16.37 -28.33
N ASN A 108 -26.22 -17.48 -28.23
CA ASN A 108 -26.18 -18.35 -27.07
C ASN A 108 -24.92 -18.14 -26.19
N ALA A 109 -24.10 -17.13 -26.51
CA ALA A 109 -22.83 -16.88 -25.88
C ALA A 109 -22.92 -16.20 -24.50
N VAL A 110 -24.09 -15.66 -24.14
CA VAL A 110 -24.32 -14.88 -22.91
C VAL A 110 -25.51 -15.42 -22.13
N ASN A 111 -25.41 -15.45 -20.84
CA ASN A 111 -26.53 -15.59 -19.93
C ASN A 111 -27.01 -14.21 -19.52
N THR A 112 -28.34 -14.02 -19.47
CA THR A 112 -28.94 -12.74 -19.10
C THR A 112 -29.78 -12.92 -17.84
N ARG A 113 -29.68 -11.98 -16.90
CA ARG A 113 -30.54 -11.92 -15.72
C ARG A 113 -30.91 -10.48 -15.41
N GLN A 114 -32.08 -10.29 -14.81
CA GLN A 114 -32.52 -8.98 -14.31
C GLN A 114 -32.21 -8.90 -12.83
N ILE A 115 -31.67 -7.76 -12.40
CA ILE A 115 -31.37 -7.49 -10.99
C ILE A 115 -32.01 -6.18 -10.54
N TYR A 116 -32.28 -6.09 -9.24
CA TYR A 116 -32.97 -4.97 -8.61
C TYR A 116 -32.06 -4.29 -7.61
N PRO A 117 -31.69 -3.01 -7.82
CA PRO A 117 -30.83 -2.30 -6.90
C PRO A 117 -31.57 -1.96 -5.60
N ILE A 118 -31.02 -2.41 -4.46
CA ILE A 118 -31.52 -2.14 -3.11
C ILE A 118 -30.60 -1.22 -2.33
N GLY A 119 -29.36 -1.01 -2.78
CA GLY A 119 -28.37 -0.18 -2.11
C GLY A 119 -27.36 0.42 -3.07
N ILE A 120 -26.71 1.50 -2.63
CA ILE A 120 -25.54 2.10 -3.27
C ILE A 120 -24.47 2.24 -2.20
N PHE A 121 -23.26 1.76 -2.48
CA PHE A 121 -22.11 1.89 -1.60
C PHE A 121 -21.04 2.81 -2.17
N SER A 122 -20.20 3.37 -1.30
CA SER A 122 -18.96 4.06 -1.67
C SER A 122 -17.87 3.76 -0.66
N ILE A 123 -16.76 3.22 -1.15
CA ILE A 123 -15.57 2.88 -0.37
C ILE A 123 -14.38 3.68 -0.89
N GLN A 124 -14.10 3.57 -2.18
CA GLN A 124 -13.07 4.29 -2.90
C GLN A 124 -13.36 4.27 -4.41
N PRO A 125 -12.95 5.31 -5.17
CA PRO A 125 -13.36 5.48 -6.56
C PRO A 125 -13.14 4.25 -7.45
N ASP A 126 -11.96 3.60 -7.35
CA ASP A 126 -11.62 2.43 -8.16
C ASP A 126 -12.49 1.21 -7.85
N PHE A 127 -12.86 1.03 -6.59
CA PHE A 127 -13.74 -0.05 -6.15
C PHE A 127 -15.19 0.23 -6.53
N ASP A 128 -15.63 1.46 -6.36
CA ASP A 128 -17.00 1.92 -6.60
C ASP A 128 -17.39 1.86 -8.09
N VAL A 129 -16.42 2.06 -8.99
CA VAL A 129 -16.63 1.94 -10.45
C VAL A 129 -16.58 0.48 -10.91
N LYS A 130 -15.88 -0.38 -10.15
CA LYS A 130 -15.60 -1.75 -10.58
C LYS A 130 -16.67 -2.75 -10.17
N TYR A 131 -17.25 -2.61 -8.97
CA TYR A 131 -18.03 -3.68 -8.37
C TYR A 131 -19.51 -3.37 -8.19
N THR A 132 -20.31 -4.43 -8.43
CA THR A 132 -21.71 -4.55 -7.98
C THR A 132 -21.79 -5.79 -7.11
N ILE A 133 -22.27 -5.65 -5.88
CA ILE A 133 -22.39 -6.75 -4.93
C ILE A 133 -23.76 -7.40 -5.09
N VAL A 134 -23.77 -8.73 -5.15
CA VAL A 134 -24.97 -9.55 -5.33
C VAL A 134 -24.88 -10.81 -4.46
N PRO A 135 -25.98 -11.51 -4.19
CA PRO A 135 -25.93 -12.81 -3.53
C PRO A 135 -25.09 -13.82 -4.31
N LEU A 136 -24.27 -14.61 -3.60
CA LEU A 136 -23.38 -15.59 -4.19
C LEU A 136 -24.12 -16.60 -5.09
N GLN A 137 -25.28 -17.06 -4.64
CA GLN A 137 -26.10 -18.00 -5.38
C GLN A 137 -26.54 -17.49 -6.74
N MET A 138 -26.84 -16.18 -6.83
CA MET A 138 -27.19 -15.51 -8.08
C MET A 138 -26.06 -15.62 -9.12
N VAL A 139 -24.81 -15.34 -8.70
CA VAL A 139 -23.66 -15.44 -9.61
C VAL A 139 -23.39 -16.88 -10.02
N GLN A 140 -23.49 -17.83 -9.09
CA GLN A 140 -23.33 -19.26 -9.40
C GLN A 140 -24.36 -19.75 -10.45
N GLN A 141 -25.61 -19.30 -10.34
CA GLN A 141 -26.65 -19.67 -11.27
C GLN A 141 -26.49 -19.02 -12.66
N ILE A 142 -26.08 -17.73 -12.73
CA ILE A 142 -25.94 -17.04 -14.02
C ILE A 142 -24.72 -17.55 -14.81
N VAL A 143 -23.65 -17.97 -14.10
CA VAL A 143 -22.45 -18.52 -14.74
C VAL A 143 -22.66 -19.96 -15.18
N ASP A 144 -23.64 -20.68 -14.58
CA ASP A 144 -24.05 -22.05 -14.95
C ASP A 144 -22.88 -23.04 -14.95
N PHE A 145 -22.09 -23.04 -13.86
CA PHE A 145 -21.08 -24.07 -13.67
C PHE A 145 -21.70 -25.38 -13.13
N GLU A 146 -21.27 -26.51 -13.65
CA GLU A 146 -21.71 -27.84 -13.17
C GLU A 146 -21.42 -28.08 -11.67
N THR A 147 -20.40 -27.42 -11.15
CA THR A 147 -20.00 -27.47 -9.73
C THR A 147 -19.83 -26.06 -9.18
N PRO A 148 -20.21 -25.79 -7.92
CA PRO A 148 -19.97 -24.49 -7.29
C PRO A 148 -18.50 -24.11 -7.38
N ARG A 149 -18.22 -22.94 -7.91
CA ARG A 149 -16.86 -22.38 -8.01
C ARG A 149 -16.79 -21.06 -7.26
N PHE A 150 -15.61 -20.73 -6.77
CA PHE A 150 -15.34 -19.48 -6.08
C PHE A 150 -14.06 -18.89 -6.67
N SER A 151 -14.00 -17.58 -6.78
CA SER A 151 -12.82 -16.86 -7.25
C SER A 151 -11.80 -16.69 -6.14
N SER A 152 -12.30 -16.45 -4.92
CA SER A 152 -11.47 -16.20 -3.73
C SER A 152 -12.24 -16.49 -2.44
N ILE A 153 -11.51 -16.53 -1.34
CA ILE A 153 -12.05 -16.57 0.02
C ILE A 153 -11.47 -15.36 0.75
N GLU A 154 -12.33 -14.51 1.26
CA GLU A 154 -11.93 -13.39 2.11
C GLU A 154 -11.91 -13.86 3.57
N VAL A 155 -10.82 -13.53 4.28
CA VAL A 155 -10.60 -13.96 5.66
C VAL A 155 -10.35 -12.75 6.54
N LYS A 156 -11.04 -12.68 7.68
CA LYS A 156 -10.80 -11.70 8.74
C LYS A 156 -10.00 -12.34 9.86
N GLY A 157 -8.91 -11.71 10.24
CA GLY A 157 -8.13 -12.09 11.42
C GLY A 157 -8.73 -11.51 12.70
N VAL A 158 -8.44 -12.15 13.83
CA VAL A 158 -8.79 -11.64 15.17
C VAL A 158 -8.13 -10.28 15.38
N GLU A 159 -8.82 -9.37 16.04
CA GLU A 159 -8.34 -8.03 16.32
C GLU A 159 -6.99 -8.05 17.06
N GLY A 160 -6.00 -7.30 16.52
CA GLY A 160 -4.63 -7.27 17.04
C GLY A 160 -3.75 -8.46 16.63
N ALA A 161 -4.25 -9.38 15.80
CA ALA A 161 -3.42 -10.47 15.27
C ALA A 161 -2.34 -9.93 14.31
N ASP A 162 -1.16 -10.53 14.38
CA ASP A 162 -0.08 -10.29 13.43
C ASP A 162 -0.46 -10.86 12.05
N ILE A 163 -0.63 -9.95 11.08
CA ILE A 163 -1.08 -10.30 9.72
C ILE A 163 -0.10 -11.26 9.02
N GLU A 164 1.21 -11.11 9.26
CA GLU A 164 2.23 -11.97 8.66
C GLU A 164 2.13 -13.40 9.19
N LYS A 165 1.93 -13.57 10.51
CA LYS A 165 1.73 -14.88 11.13
C LYS A 165 0.43 -15.53 10.69
N LEU A 166 -0.65 -14.76 10.56
CA LEU A 166 -1.91 -15.26 10.04
C LEU A 166 -1.75 -15.75 8.59
N GLN A 167 -1.09 -14.97 7.75
CA GLN A 167 -0.81 -15.32 6.36
C GLN A 167 0.02 -16.60 6.26
N GLU A 168 1.06 -16.73 7.05
CA GLU A 168 1.92 -17.91 7.09
C GLU A 168 1.13 -19.16 7.56
N SER A 169 0.33 -19.04 8.61
CA SER A 169 -0.51 -20.11 9.13
C SER A 169 -1.52 -20.61 8.09
N LEU A 170 -2.19 -19.67 7.40
CA LEU A 170 -3.12 -20.00 6.32
C LEU A 170 -2.39 -20.63 5.13
N GLN A 171 -1.21 -20.14 4.75
CA GLN A 171 -0.44 -20.70 3.64
C GLN A 171 0.02 -22.13 3.94
N VAL A 172 0.40 -22.42 5.19
CA VAL A 172 0.76 -23.78 5.63
C VAL A 172 -0.45 -24.70 5.60
N THR A 173 -1.60 -24.24 6.11
CA THR A 173 -2.85 -25.03 6.17
C THR A 173 -3.39 -25.36 4.78
N LEU A 174 -3.40 -24.38 3.86
CA LEU A 174 -3.97 -24.52 2.52
C LEU A 174 -2.99 -25.12 1.49
N GLY A 175 -1.70 -25.16 1.80
CA GLY A 175 -0.67 -25.70 0.92
C GLY A 175 -0.35 -24.82 -0.29
N LYS A 176 0.41 -25.40 -1.25
CA LYS A 176 0.97 -24.67 -2.41
C LYS A 176 -0.05 -24.36 -3.51
N ASN A 177 -1.20 -25.00 -3.49
CA ASN A 177 -2.24 -24.79 -4.51
C ASN A 177 -3.01 -23.49 -4.34
N PHE A 178 -2.88 -22.86 -3.18
CA PHE A 178 -3.54 -21.60 -2.84
C PHE A 178 -2.50 -20.51 -2.63
N LYS A 179 -2.86 -19.31 -3.03
CA LYS A 179 -2.06 -18.12 -2.80
C LYS A 179 -2.76 -17.26 -1.75
N VAL A 180 -2.17 -17.17 -0.57
CA VAL A 180 -2.67 -16.31 0.50
C VAL A 180 -2.04 -14.93 0.34
N LEU A 181 -2.88 -13.91 0.20
CA LEU A 181 -2.47 -12.53 0.01
C LEU A 181 -3.00 -11.67 1.14
N ASN A 182 -2.17 -10.83 1.72
CA ASN A 182 -2.63 -9.77 2.60
C ASN A 182 -3.23 -8.61 1.78
N ARG A 183 -3.83 -7.62 2.46
CA ARG A 183 -4.49 -6.48 1.82
C ARG A 183 -3.57 -5.72 0.85
N ASP A 184 -2.33 -5.50 1.24
CA ASP A 184 -1.35 -4.76 0.42
C ASP A 184 -0.93 -5.56 -0.82
N GLN A 185 -0.80 -6.87 -0.68
CA GLN A 185 -0.42 -7.77 -1.77
C GLN A 185 -1.55 -8.02 -2.78
N GLN A 186 -2.82 -7.82 -2.41
CA GLN A 186 -3.94 -7.95 -3.35
C GLN A 186 -3.88 -6.89 -4.46
N GLN A 187 -3.34 -5.71 -4.15
CA GLN A 187 -3.15 -4.63 -5.12
C GLN A 187 -1.71 -4.60 -5.65
N VAL A 188 -1.27 -5.70 -6.27
CA VAL A 188 0.12 -5.90 -6.74
C VAL A 188 0.64 -4.72 -7.57
N SER A 189 -0.19 -4.12 -8.41
CA SER A 189 0.21 -2.97 -9.25
C SER A 189 0.51 -1.74 -8.40
N ILE A 190 -0.36 -1.42 -7.46
CA ILE A 190 -0.21 -0.27 -6.56
C ILE A 190 0.98 -0.50 -5.62
N TYR A 191 1.11 -1.70 -5.06
CA TYR A 191 2.21 -2.04 -4.17
C TYR A 191 3.59 -1.92 -4.87
N LYS A 192 3.71 -2.39 -6.12
CA LYS A 192 4.93 -2.21 -6.91
C LYS A 192 5.23 -0.74 -7.20
N VAL A 193 4.20 0.05 -7.50
CA VAL A 193 4.36 1.50 -7.71
C VAL A 193 4.86 2.17 -6.43
N LEU A 194 4.23 1.89 -5.29
CA LEU A 194 4.62 2.44 -3.99
C LEU A 194 6.06 2.05 -3.59
N GLN A 195 6.45 0.79 -3.81
CA GLN A 195 7.83 0.37 -3.56
C GLN A 195 8.84 1.09 -4.47
N THR A 196 8.51 1.25 -5.74
CA THR A 196 9.37 1.95 -6.71
C THR A 196 9.46 3.43 -6.38
N GLU A 197 8.36 4.06 -5.98
CA GLU A 197 8.31 5.46 -5.53
C GLU A 197 9.14 5.68 -4.27
N GLY A 198 9.02 4.80 -3.27
CA GLY A 198 9.84 4.84 -2.07
C GLY A 198 11.34 4.71 -2.36
N LEU A 199 11.72 3.79 -3.25
CA LEU A 199 13.11 3.64 -3.69
C LEU A 199 13.60 4.88 -4.45
N ALA A 200 12.80 5.42 -5.37
CA ALA A 200 13.15 6.62 -6.13
C ALA A 200 13.35 7.83 -5.21
N THR A 201 12.44 8.03 -4.27
CA THR A 201 12.54 9.08 -3.25
C THR A 201 13.82 8.94 -2.41
N TYR A 202 14.12 7.72 -1.94
CA TYR A 202 15.35 7.46 -1.21
C TYR A 202 16.60 7.78 -2.04
N LEU A 203 16.65 7.37 -3.31
CA LEU A 203 17.78 7.66 -4.19
C LEU A 203 17.95 9.16 -4.43
N ILE A 204 16.86 9.91 -4.63
CA ILE A 204 16.90 11.36 -4.79
C ILE A 204 17.46 12.02 -3.52
N LEU A 205 16.97 11.64 -2.34
CA LEU A 205 17.44 12.18 -1.07
C LEU A 205 18.90 11.81 -0.80
N ALA A 206 19.30 10.57 -1.10
CA ALA A 206 20.70 10.13 -0.99
C ALA A 206 21.64 10.93 -1.94
N PHE A 207 21.16 11.22 -3.14
CA PHE A 207 21.89 12.09 -4.09
C PHE A 207 22.04 13.52 -3.57
N ILE A 208 20.99 14.10 -2.99
CA ILE A 208 21.05 15.42 -2.35
C ILE A 208 22.07 15.42 -1.21
N LEU A 209 22.08 14.38 -0.37
CA LEU A 209 23.07 14.20 0.70
C LEU A 209 24.49 14.09 0.13
N MET A 210 24.66 13.36 -0.97
CA MET A 210 25.96 13.24 -1.65
C MET A 210 26.45 14.60 -2.14
N VAL A 211 25.60 15.39 -2.79
CA VAL A 211 25.96 16.75 -3.24
C VAL A 211 26.29 17.64 -2.05
N SER A 212 25.52 17.57 -0.96
CA SER A 212 25.80 18.33 0.28
C SER A 212 27.13 17.94 0.92
N SER A 213 27.56 16.69 0.74
CA SER A 213 28.85 16.20 1.22
C SER A 213 30.04 16.94 0.60
N PHE A 214 29.93 17.47 -0.62
CA PHE A 214 30.97 18.32 -1.20
C PHE A 214 31.12 19.63 -0.45
N GLY A 215 30.03 20.19 0.10
CA GLY A 215 30.10 21.36 0.97
C GLY A 215 30.92 21.09 2.25
N ILE A 216 30.69 19.93 2.88
CA ILE A 216 31.45 19.50 4.07
C ILE A 216 32.92 19.26 3.71
N LEU A 217 33.21 18.65 2.56
CA LEU A 217 34.58 18.51 2.05
C LEU A 217 35.28 19.86 1.91
N GLY A 218 34.61 20.82 1.27
CA GLY A 218 35.15 22.18 1.10
C GLY A 218 35.42 22.87 2.42
N ALA A 219 34.48 22.81 3.36
CA ALA A 219 34.61 23.37 4.68
C ALA A 219 35.81 22.74 5.48
N ASN A 220 35.94 21.40 5.43
CA ASN A 220 37.05 20.69 6.09
C ASN A 220 38.41 21.04 5.48
N ILE A 221 38.51 21.21 4.17
CA ILE A 221 39.74 21.63 3.46
C ILE A 221 40.09 23.08 3.89
N MET A 222 39.12 23.98 3.88
CA MET A 222 39.34 25.38 4.29
C MET A 222 39.79 25.45 5.74
N LEU A 223 39.12 24.74 6.64
CA LEU A 223 39.48 24.68 8.03
C LEU A 223 40.91 24.17 8.22
N THR A 224 41.31 23.13 7.46
CA THR A 224 42.69 22.60 7.52
C THR A 224 43.73 23.66 7.07
N LEU A 225 43.40 24.46 6.06
CA LEU A 225 44.24 25.55 5.60
C LEU A 225 44.32 26.69 6.61
N ASP A 226 43.22 27.06 7.24
CA ASP A 226 43.17 28.08 8.28
C ASP A 226 43.98 27.66 9.53
N LYS A 227 44.02 26.35 9.83
CA LYS A 227 44.75 25.77 10.94
C LYS A 227 46.21 25.35 10.61
N LYS A 228 46.71 25.78 9.41
CA LYS A 228 48.06 25.40 8.94
C LYS A 228 49.15 25.72 9.98
N GLU A 229 49.12 26.87 10.63
CA GLU A 229 50.14 27.30 11.62
C GLU A 229 50.02 26.48 12.93
N ASP A 230 48.80 26.16 13.36
CA ASP A 230 48.56 25.30 14.52
C ASP A 230 49.10 23.89 14.26
N ILE A 231 48.94 23.37 13.05
CA ILE A 231 49.45 22.06 12.61
C ILE A 231 51.00 22.07 12.63
N LYS A 232 51.64 23.14 12.13
CA LYS A 232 53.10 23.27 12.18
C LYS A 232 53.62 23.26 13.62
N THR A 233 52.93 23.94 14.52
CA THR A 233 53.29 23.98 15.95
C THR A 233 53.16 22.58 16.56
N LEU A 234 52.12 21.81 16.26
CA LEU A 234 51.97 20.43 16.70
C LEU A 234 53.13 19.55 16.22
N TRP A 235 53.53 19.68 14.94
CA TRP A 235 54.69 18.95 14.42
C TRP A 235 56.01 19.36 15.07
N ALA A 236 56.19 20.63 15.39
CA ALA A 236 57.35 21.11 16.12
C ALA A 236 57.44 20.52 17.55
N MET A 237 56.28 20.27 18.15
CA MET A 237 56.17 19.58 19.46
C MET A 237 56.30 18.04 19.36
N GLY A 238 56.49 17.47 18.16
CA GLY A 238 56.72 16.03 17.98
C GLY A 238 55.45 15.23 17.60
N ALA A 239 54.36 15.89 17.27
CA ALA A 239 53.15 15.17 16.80
C ALA A 239 53.42 14.41 15.50
N ASP A 240 52.88 13.19 15.39
CA ASP A 240 52.91 12.38 14.16
C ASP A 240 51.84 12.79 13.18
N GLU A 241 52.05 12.53 11.87
CA GLU A 241 51.07 12.78 10.83
C GLU A 241 49.74 12.06 11.10
N ASN A 242 49.78 10.87 11.66
CA ASN A 242 48.60 10.10 12.00
C ASN A 242 47.74 10.76 13.10
N LEU A 243 48.41 11.46 14.05
CA LEU A 243 47.68 12.21 15.09
C LEU A 243 46.91 13.38 14.46
N VAL A 244 47.55 14.13 13.58
CA VAL A 244 46.92 15.27 12.89
C VAL A 244 45.75 14.77 12.04
N ARG A 245 45.96 13.68 11.27
CA ARG A 245 44.87 13.05 10.49
C ARG A 245 43.70 12.63 11.38
N LYS A 246 43.93 12.01 12.52
CA LYS A 246 42.87 11.61 13.46
C LYS A 246 42.07 12.81 13.97
N ILE A 247 42.73 13.94 14.26
CA ILE A 247 42.06 15.16 14.72
C ILE A 247 41.05 15.63 13.66
N PHE A 248 41.47 15.86 12.42
CA PHE A 248 40.60 16.33 11.35
C PHE A 248 39.57 15.29 10.89
N PHE A 249 39.90 14.00 10.95
CA PHE A 249 38.94 12.93 10.71
C PHE A 249 37.80 12.96 11.75
N THR A 250 38.18 13.06 13.03
CA THR A 250 37.17 13.09 14.11
C THR A 250 36.33 14.35 14.04
N GLU A 251 36.92 15.47 13.67
CA GLU A 251 36.18 16.74 13.48
C GLU A 251 35.17 16.65 12.34
N GLY A 252 35.57 16.15 11.17
CA GLY A 252 34.66 15.95 10.03
C GLY A 252 33.55 14.96 10.35
N LEU A 253 33.84 13.89 11.07
CA LEU A 253 32.85 12.91 11.53
C LEU A 253 31.90 13.54 12.56
N LEU A 254 32.37 14.29 13.53
CA LEU A 254 31.53 14.98 14.50
C LEU A 254 30.61 16.02 13.85
N THR A 255 31.13 16.79 12.91
CA THR A 255 30.31 17.77 12.13
C THR A 255 29.19 17.07 11.40
N SER A 256 29.47 15.95 10.74
CA SER A 256 28.46 15.16 10.04
C SER A 256 27.43 14.55 11.00
N LEU A 257 27.85 14.04 12.15
CA LEU A 257 26.95 13.46 13.16
C LEU A 257 26.06 14.52 13.80
N ILE A 258 26.61 15.67 14.19
CA ILE A 258 25.82 16.77 14.78
C ILE A 258 24.77 17.27 13.78
N GLY A 259 25.18 17.48 12.53
CA GLY A 259 24.26 17.87 11.45
C GLY A 259 23.19 16.80 11.18
N GLY A 260 23.61 15.54 11.15
CA GLY A 260 22.70 14.40 10.91
C GLY A 260 21.67 14.21 12.04
N ILE A 261 22.13 14.26 13.30
CA ILE A 261 21.23 14.17 14.46
C ILE A 261 20.28 15.38 14.49
N GLY A 262 20.81 16.58 14.25
CA GLY A 262 19.98 17.79 14.17
C GLY A 262 18.92 17.71 13.08
N GLY A 263 19.29 17.22 11.88
CA GLY A 263 18.36 16.98 10.79
C GLY A 263 17.29 15.94 11.11
N LEU A 264 17.67 14.83 11.75
CA LEU A 264 16.73 13.80 12.20
C LEU A 264 15.75 14.35 13.25
N LEU A 265 16.21 15.13 14.21
CA LEU A 265 15.35 15.75 15.23
C LEU A 265 14.36 16.72 14.59
N LEU A 266 14.80 17.57 13.66
CA LEU A 266 13.93 18.49 12.93
C LEU A 266 12.91 17.74 12.07
N GLY A 267 13.33 16.71 11.34
CA GLY A 267 12.44 15.87 10.54
C GLY A 267 11.39 15.17 11.41
N THR A 268 11.80 14.59 12.53
CA THR A 268 10.89 13.96 13.49
C THR A 268 9.88 14.96 14.06
N LEU A 269 10.32 16.18 14.36
CA LEU A 269 9.45 17.25 14.85
C LEU A 269 8.38 17.62 13.83
N ILE A 270 8.75 17.77 12.55
CA ILE A 270 7.81 18.08 11.46
C ILE A 270 6.78 16.96 11.31
N VAL A 271 7.22 15.71 11.31
CA VAL A 271 6.29 14.54 11.21
C VAL A 271 5.38 14.47 12.43
N ALA A 272 5.89 14.73 13.65
CA ALA A 272 5.08 14.76 14.86
C ALA A 272 4.01 15.86 14.82
N ILE A 273 4.35 17.05 14.30
CA ILE A 273 3.40 18.14 14.10
C ILE A 273 2.31 17.69 13.11
N GLN A 274 2.67 17.07 11.98
CA GLN A 274 1.71 16.58 11.00
C GLN A 274 0.75 15.54 11.60
N ILE A 275 1.25 14.59 12.40
CA ILE A 275 0.41 13.58 13.08
C ILE A 275 -0.60 14.23 14.03
N GLN A 276 -0.21 15.31 14.74
CA GLN A 276 -1.08 15.97 15.70
C GLN A 276 -2.06 16.96 15.07
N THR A 277 -1.65 17.67 14.04
CA THR A 277 -2.40 18.80 13.49
C THR A 277 -3.07 18.50 12.15
N GLY A 278 -2.58 17.51 11.37
CA GLY A 278 -3.12 17.21 10.06
C GLY A 278 -3.03 18.36 9.05
N ILE A 279 -2.03 19.26 9.18
CA ILE A 279 -1.91 20.48 8.35
C ILE A 279 -1.95 20.14 6.84
N ILE A 280 -1.29 19.05 6.45
CA ILE A 280 -1.31 18.60 5.05
C ILE A 280 -2.52 17.69 4.89
N SER A 281 -3.53 18.15 4.14
CA SER A 281 -4.74 17.38 3.83
C SER A 281 -4.64 16.76 2.43
N LEU A 282 -5.36 15.65 2.21
CA LEU A 282 -5.47 14.96 0.91
C LEU A 282 -6.47 15.61 -0.05
N GLY A 283 -7.30 16.57 0.44
CA GLY A 283 -8.35 17.20 -0.34
C GLY A 283 -9.69 16.47 -0.29
N GLU A 284 -10.71 17.05 -0.94
CA GLU A 284 -12.06 16.48 -0.97
C GLU A 284 -12.09 15.18 -1.79
N GLY A 285 -12.73 14.13 -1.25
CA GLY A 285 -12.91 12.84 -1.93
C GLY A 285 -12.10 11.67 -1.35
N TYR A 286 -11.32 11.88 -0.31
CA TYR A 286 -10.65 10.81 0.42
C TYR A 286 -11.34 10.51 1.75
N VAL A 287 -11.31 9.24 2.17
CA VAL A 287 -11.90 8.79 3.45
C VAL A 287 -11.18 9.38 4.67
N VAL A 288 -9.94 9.82 4.47
CA VAL A 288 -9.08 10.39 5.51
C VAL A 288 -8.74 11.83 5.13
N ASP A 289 -9.07 12.78 6.00
CA ASP A 289 -8.85 14.21 5.74
C ASP A 289 -7.37 14.60 5.74
N ALA A 290 -6.56 14.02 6.63
CA ALA A 290 -5.14 14.32 6.78
C ALA A 290 -4.26 13.32 6.03
N TYR A 291 -3.17 13.80 5.41
CA TYR A 291 -2.16 12.93 4.80
C TYR A 291 -1.56 12.00 5.86
N PRO A 292 -1.71 10.65 5.70
CA PRO A 292 -1.23 9.70 6.70
C PRO A 292 0.30 9.67 6.70
N VAL A 293 0.89 9.92 7.86
CA VAL A 293 2.34 9.82 8.09
C VAL A 293 2.62 8.93 9.29
N GLU A 294 3.63 8.08 9.16
CA GLU A 294 4.06 7.18 10.22
C GLU A 294 5.55 7.36 10.54
N LEU A 295 5.90 7.32 11.82
CA LEU A 295 7.28 7.24 12.28
C LEU A 295 7.69 5.77 12.37
N ARG A 296 8.38 5.26 11.35
CA ARG A 296 8.94 3.90 11.34
C ARG A 296 10.40 3.93 11.77
N LEU A 297 10.75 3.13 12.76
CA LEU A 297 12.13 2.99 13.24
C LEU A 297 13.09 2.52 12.14
N GLU A 298 12.60 1.75 11.18
CA GLU A 298 13.37 1.28 10.01
C GLU A 298 13.87 2.46 9.16
N ASN A 299 13.00 3.41 8.84
CA ASN A 299 13.35 4.59 8.06
C ASN A 299 14.35 5.48 8.84
N PHE A 300 14.15 5.62 10.14
CA PHE A 300 15.04 6.37 11.01
C PHE A 300 16.46 5.77 11.03
N SER A 301 16.55 4.45 11.18
CA SER A 301 17.84 3.74 11.18
C SER A 301 18.54 3.81 9.82
N LEU A 302 17.80 3.71 8.72
CA LEU A 302 18.32 3.79 7.36
C LEU A 302 18.93 5.18 7.09
N VAL A 303 18.23 6.26 7.46
CA VAL A 303 18.73 7.64 7.32
C VAL A 303 19.98 7.84 8.17
N LEU A 304 19.97 7.38 9.43
CA LEU A 304 21.13 7.50 10.32
C LEU A 304 22.36 6.78 9.77
N ILE A 305 22.20 5.55 9.29
CA ILE A 305 23.27 4.78 8.67
C ILE A 305 23.82 5.51 7.43
N THR A 306 22.94 6.04 6.58
CA THR A 306 23.34 6.77 5.37
C THR A 306 24.18 8.00 5.74
N VAL A 307 23.77 8.79 6.73
CA VAL A 307 24.51 9.97 7.21
C VAL A 307 25.88 9.57 7.78
N VAL A 308 25.92 8.53 8.61
CA VAL A 308 27.18 8.02 9.19
C VAL A 308 28.13 7.56 8.10
N VAL A 309 27.67 6.78 7.15
CA VAL A 309 28.50 6.28 6.05
C VAL A 309 29.04 7.42 5.19
N LEU A 310 28.18 8.37 4.79
CA LEU A 310 28.62 9.53 4.01
C LEU A 310 29.60 10.40 4.81
N GLY A 311 29.33 10.69 6.09
CA GLY A 311 30.21 11.45 6.95
C GLY A 311 31.58 10.79 7.11
N PHE A 312 31.60 9.46 7.26
CA PHE A 312 32.84 8.68 7.33
C PHE A 312 33.64 8.77 6.02
N LEU A 313 32.98 8.59 4.85
CA LEU A 313 33.63 8.69 3.55
C LEU A 313 34.22 10.09 3.31
N VAL A 314 33.43 11.12 3.61
CA VAL A 314 33.86 12.52 3.48
C VAL A 314 35.09 12.81 4.35
N SER A 315 35.06 12.36 5.61
CA SER A 315 36.16 12.57 6.56
C SER A 315 37.43 11.84 6.10
N ILE A 316 37.32 10.63 5.57
CA ILE A 316 38.48 9.91 4.98
C ILE A 316 39.05 10.67 3.78
N ILE A 317 38.19 11.09 2.84
CA ILE A 317 38.62 11.79 1.62
C ILE A 317 39.30 13.10 1.97
N SER A 318 38.73 13.89 2.90
CA SER A 318 39.23 15.16 3.33
C SER A 318 40.63 15.02 3.96
N THR A 319 40.87 13.94 4.76
CA THR A 319 42.13 13.77 5.51
C THR A 319 43.20 13.04 4.70
N ARG A 320 42.88 12.36 3.58
CA ARG A 320 43.85 11.62 2.75
C ARG A 320 44.96 12.49 2.18
N LYS A 321 44.71 13.77 1.90
CA LYS A 321 45.68 14.72 1.32
C LYS A 321 46.51 15.45 2.38
N LEU A 322 46.23 15.26 3.67
CA LEU A 322 47.03 15.82 4.75
C LEU A 322 48.37 15.11 4.84
N ASN A 323 49.36 15.63 4.11
CA ASN A 323 50.74 15.16 4.14
C ASN A 323 51.64 16.33 4.52
N LYS A 324 52.63 16.06 5.37
CA LYS A 324 53.60 17.06 5.86
C LYS A 324 54.23 17.87 4.73
N LYS A 325 54.51 17.23 3.59
CA LYS A 325 55.11 17.84 2.39
C LYS A 325 54.16 18.86 1.72
N SER A 326 52.85 18.57 1.67
CA SER A 326 51.81 19.42 1.03
C SER A 326 51.40 20.65 1.87
N LEU A 327 51.75 20.69 3.15
CA LEU A 327 51.43 21.78 4.06
C LEU A 327 52.64 22.64 4.40
N LEU A 328 53.85 22.22 4.04
CA LEU A 328 55.09 22.99 4.28
C LEU A 328 55.46 23.83 3.05
N ASP A 329 55.06 23.42 1.87
CA ASP A 329 55.10 24.19 0.62
C ASP A 329 53.92 25.16 0.57
#